data_dadb3ab16e062ee40faf8c2f2d7fe53e
#
_entry.id   dadb3ab16e062ee40faf8c2f2d7fe53e
#
_cell.length_a   1.000
_cell.length_b   1.000
_cell.length_c   1.000
_cell.angle_alpha   90.00
_cell.angle_beta   90.00
_cell.angle_gamma   90.00
#
_symmetry.space_group_name_H-M   'P 1'
#
loop_
_entity.id
_entity.type
_entity.pdbx_description
1 polymer ?
#
loop_
_entity_poly.entity_id
_entity_poly.type
_entity_poly.pdbx_seq_one_letter_code
_entity_poly.pdbx_strand_id
1 'polypeptide(L)'
;MGSSGHFLITLASNTLGGHYIAYCRNNLNNLWYEFDDQSVTEVSESTVQNAEAYVLFYRKSSEEAQRERRRISGLLNMMEPSLLQFYVSRQWLNKFKTFAEPGPISNNDFLCMHGGVPPHKANFIEDLVVMLPQNIWDNLYSRYGGGPAVNHLYVCHTCQIESERIEKRRKNELEMFIRLNRAFQEEESPSTFYCISMQWFREWEGFVKAKDSDPPGPIDNAKIAVTKCGNAVLKQGADSGQISEETWNFLQSIYGGGPEIILRPPVPPVEPDILQTEEKIELETHGL
;
A
#
# COMPACT_ATOMS: atom_id res chain seq x y z
N MET A 1 22.85 33.86 -20.52
CA MET A 1 21.55 33.60 -21.15
C MET A 1 21.42 32.07 -21.28
N GLY A 2 20.65 31.47 -20.42
CA GLY A 2 20.53 30.02 -20.39
C GLY A 2 19.59 29.55 -21.47
N SER A 3 20.08 28.70 -22.35
CA SER A 3 19.26 27.96 -23.30
C SER A 3 18.34 27.00 -22.53
N SER A 4 17.06 27.28 -22.50
CA SER A 4 16.05 26.40 -21.97
C SER A 4 15.76 25.31 -22.97
N GLY A 5 16.29 24.11 -22.75
CA GLY A 5 15.89 22.91 -23.48
C GLY A 5 14.46 22.52 -23.07
N HIS A 6 13.60 22.49 -24.06
CA HIS A 6 12.17 22.26 -23.85
C HIS A 6 11.89 20.75 -23.77
N PHE A 7 11.27 20.32 -22.69
CA PHE A 7 10.62 19.03 -22.60
C PHE A 7 9.15 19.30 -22.40
N LEU A 8 8.34 18.98 -23.39
CA LEU A 8 6.93 19.27 -23.36
C LEU A 8 6.17 17.95 -23.12
N ILE A 9 5.42 17.87 -22.04
CA ILE A 9 4.30 16.96 -21.93
C ILE A 9 3.06 17.82 -22.15
N THR A 10 2.36 17.57 -23.23
CA THR A 10 1.13 18.27 -23.56
C THR A 10 -0.03 17.32 -23.28
N LEU A 11 -0.92 17.68 -22.37
CA LEU A 11 -2.21 17.03 -22.26
C LEU A 11 -3.19 17.80 -23.11
N ALA A 12 -3.61 17.24 -24.22
CA ALA A 12 -4.66 17.79 -25.07
C ALA A 12 -6.00 17.16 -24.72
N SER A 13 -7.06 17.96 -24.59
CA SER A 13 -8.41 17.46 -24.43
C SER A 13 -9.14 17.53 -25.77
N ASN A 14 -9.77 16.44 -26.20
CA ASN A 14 -10.71 16.52 -27.29
C ASN A 14 -12.02 17.15 -26.79
N THR A 15 -12.47 18.21 -27.43
CA THR A 15 -13.56 19.10 -26.99
C THR A 15 -14.94 18.46 -26.93
N LEU A 16 -15.11 17.17 -27.23
CA LEU A 16 -16.41 16.51 -27.33
C LEU A 16 -16.63 15.31 -26.42
N GLY A 17 -15.69 14.97 -25.50
CA GLY A 17 -15.89 13.77 -24.70
C GLY A 17 -15.05 13.58 -23.43
N GLY A 18 -14.30 14.58 -22.99
CA GLY A 18 -13.48 14.43 -21.75
C GLY A 18 -12.32 13.44 -21.89
N HIS A 19 -11.88 13.16 -23.09
CA HIS A 19 -10.73 12.30 -23.38
C HIS A 19 -9.42 13.11 -23.38
N TYR A 20 -8.37 12.57 -22.76
CA TYR A 20 -7.06 13.21 -22.67
C TYR A 20 -6.00 12.35 -23.37
N ILE A 21 -5.15 13.00 -24.15
CA ILE A 21 -3.96 12.38 -24.74
C ILE A 21 -2.70 13.12 -24.23
N ALA A 22 -1.57 12.44 -24.17
CA ALA A 22 -0.32 13.02 -23.73
C ALA A 22 0.75 12.93 -24.82
N TYR A 23 1.47 14.01 -25.06
CA TYR A 23 2.65 14.03 -25.92
C TYR A 23 3.90 14.08 -25.06
N CYS A 24 4.78 13.09 -25.21
CA CYS A 24 6.03 13.02 -24.46
C CYS A 24 7.22 12.83 -25.40
N ARG A 25 8.31 13.54 -25.13
CA ARG A 25 9.58 13.32 -25.82
C ARG A 25 10.41 12.27 -25.09
N ASN A 26 10.81 11.21 -25.76
CA ASN A 26 11.71 10.21 -25.21
C ASN A 26 13.16 10.75 -25.21
N ASN A 27 13.79 10.74 -24.03
CA ASN A 27 15.14 11.26 -23.84
C ASN A 27 16.25 10.42 -24.47
N LEU A 28 15.99 9.15 -24.79
CA LEU A 28 16.99 8.24 -25.30
C LEU A 28 17.18 8.42 -26.80
N ASN A 29 16.08 8.58 -27.55
CA ASN A 29 16.08 8.72 -29.00
C ASN A 29 15.67 10.12 -29.49
N ASN A 30 15.26 11.01 -28.58
CA ASN A 30 14.76 12.36 -28.87
C ASN A 30 13.51 12.42 -29.77
N LEU A 31 12.77 11.33 -29.93
CA LEU A 31 11.54 11.28 -30.69
C LEU A 31 10.34 11.61 -29.80
N TRP A 32 9.28 12.12 -30.44
CA TRP A 32 8.02 12.41 -29.78
C TRP A 32 7.05 11.27 -29.92
N TYR A 33 6.29 11.00 -28.86
CA TYR A 33 5.28 9.95 -28.77
C TYR A 33 3.98 10.51 -28.25
N GLU A 34 2.89 10.10 -28.88
CA GLU A 34 1.53 10.30 -28.41
C GLU A 34 1.11 9.08 -27.57
N PHE A 35 0.55 9.35 -26.40
CA PHE A 35 -0.02 8.37 -25.50
C PHE A 35 -1.53 8.60 -25.45
N ASP A 36 -2.28 7.65 -25.98
CA ASP A 36 -3.73 7.62 -25.99
C ASP A 36 -4.20 6.30 -25.35
N ASP A 37 -4.60 6.36 -24.08
CA ASP A 37 -4.90 5.22 -23.23
C ASP A 37 -3.83 4.11 -23.32
N GLN A 38 -4.11 3.02 -24.03
CA GLN A 38 -3.18 1.90 -24.23
C GLN A 38 -2.36 1.99 -25.52
N SER A 39 -2.59 3.01 -26.32
CA SER A 39 -1.89 3.23 -27.59
C SER A 39 -0.71 4.16 -27.39
N VAL A 40 0.45 3.80 -27.97
CA VAL A 40 1.64 4.65 -28.02
C VAL A 40 2.12 4.72 -29.46
N THR A 41 2.09 5.93 -30.05
CA THR A 41 2.48 6.15 -31.44
C THR A 41 3.54 7.24 -31.55
N GLU A 42 4.51 7.04 -32.45
CA GLU A 42 5.49 8.07 -32.77
C GLU A 42 4.84 9.18 -33.58
N VAL A 43 5.10 10.45 -33.19
CA VAL A 43 4.55 11.63 -33.85
C VAL A 43 5.62 12.64 -34.20
N SER A 44 5.32 13.47 -35.17
CA SER A 44 6.23 14.56 -35.54
C SER A 44 6.23 15.69 -34.50
N GLU A 45 7.34 16.44 -34.41
CA GLU A 45 7.42 17.62 -33.54
C GLU A 45 6.39 18.67 -33.95
N SER A 46 6.08 18.78 -35.23
CA SER A 46 5.05 19.72 -35.74
C SER A 46 3.64 19.34 -35.27
N THR A 47 3.34 18.06 -35.11
CA THR A 47 2.07 17.58 -34.53
C THR A 47 1.95 18.09 -33.10
N VAL A 48 3.02 17.95 -32.31
CA VAL A 48 3.05 18.36 -30.90
C VAL A 48 2.94 19.90 -30.77
N GLN A 49 3.63 20.66 -31.64
CA GLN A 49 3.60 22.11 -31.60
C GLN A 49 2.22 22.70 -31.96
N ASN A 50 1.44 21.99 -32.77
CA ASN A 50 0.09 22.42 -33.18
C ASN A 50 -1.00 21.87 -32.24
N ALA A 51 -0.68 21.05 -31.25
CA ALA A 51 -1.63 20.52 -30.32
C ALA A 51 -2.09 21.59 -29.30
N GLU A 52 -3.40 21.69 -29.10
CA GLU A 52 -3.96 22.55 -28.05
C GLU A 52 -3.71 21.94 -26.68
N ALA A 53 -2.77 22.50 -25.93
CA ALA A 53 -2.36 21.97 -24.65
C ALA A 53 -3.23 22.49 -23.51
N TYR A 54 -3.80 21.56 -22.71
CA TYR A 54 -4.47 21.89 -21.46
C TYR A 54 -3.47 22.09 -20.32
N VAL A 55 -2.42 21.25 -20.26
CA VAL A 55 -1.33 21.34 -19.27
C VAL A 55 0.01 21.17 -19.97
N LEU A 56 0.98 22.02 -19.64
CA LEU A 56 2.34 21.96 -20.15
C LEU A 56 3.33 21.71 -19.02
N PHE A 57 4.19 20.71 -19.20
CA PHE A 57 5.29 20.42 -18.30
C PHE A 57 6.63 20.78 -18.98
N TYR A 58 7.44 21.58 -18.31
CA TYR A 58 8.77 21.95 -18.78
C TYR A 58 9.85 21.39 -17.87
N ARG A 59 10.94 20.93 -18.47
CA ARG A 59 12.14 20.54 -17.73
C ARG A 59 13.26 21.54 -17.98
N LYS A 60 13.89 21.99 -16.89
CA LYS A 60 15.08 22.83 -16.95
C LYS A 60 16.22 22.07 -17.66
N SER A 61 16.83 22.68 -18.65
CA SER A 61 18.04 22.20 -19.33
C SER A 61 19.26 22.92 -18.77
N SER A 62 20.39 22.24 -18.69
CA SER A 62 21.67 22.81 -18.28
C SER A 62 22.80 22.24 -19.12
N GLU A 63 23.53 23.15 -19.81
CA GLU A 63 24.73 22.78 -20.57
C GLU A 63 25.83 22.23 -19.68
N GLU A 64 25.93 22.73 -18.45
CA GLU A 64 26.89 22.24 -17.47
C GLU A 64 26.56 20.77 -17.09
N ALA A 65 25.30 20.43 -16.83
CA ALA A 65 24.89 19.06 -16.59
C ALA A 65 25.16 18.15 -17.80
N GLN A 66 24.99 18.64 -19.02
CA GLN A 66 25.32 17.86 -20.22
C GLN A 66 26.82 17.63 -20.38
N ARG A 67 27.65 18.65 -20.07
CA ARG A 67 29.11 18.51 -20.06
C ARG A 67 29.56 17.48 -19.04
N GLU A 68 29.00 17.53 -17.84
CA GLU A 68 29.31 16.58 -16.77
C GLU A 68 28.96 15.14 -17.15
N ARG A 69 27.79 14.92 -17.75
CA ARG A 69 27.38 13.59 -18.23
C ARG A 69 28.36 13.05 -19.28
N ARG A 70 28.77 13.90 -20.24
CA ARG A 70 29.79 13.51 -21.23
C ARG A 70 31.13 13.19 -20.59
N ARG A 71 31.55 13.97 -19.60
CA ARG A 71 32.77 13.71 -18.82
C ARG A 71 32.71 12.36 -18.10
N ILE A 72 31.64 12.08 -17.35
CA ILE A 72 31.46 10.82 -16.64
C ILE A 72 31.36 9.65 -17.63
N SER A 73 30.63 9.79 -18.73
CA SER A 73 30.58 8.77 -19.79
C SER A 73 31.95 8.48 -20.39
N GLY A 74 32.77 9.49 -20.61
CA GLY A 74 34.15 9.32 -21.07
C GLY A 74 35.01 8.55 -20.09
N LEU A 75 34.90 8.84 -18.79
CA LEU A 75 35.60 8.10 -17.74
C LEU A 75 35.14 6.65 -17.66
N LEU A 76 33.85 6.35 -17.83
CA LEU A 76 33.32 4.99 -17.87
C LEU A 76 33.88 4.18 -19.03
N ASN A 77 34.11 4.81 -20.21
CA ASN A 77 34.66 4.14 -21.36
C ASN A 77 36.17 3.85 -21.25
N MET A 78 36.87 4.57 -20.36
CA MET A 78 38.31 4.40 -20.10
C MET A 78 38.60 3.56 -18.85
N MET A 79 37.63 2.75 -18.42
CA MET A 79 37.72 2.00 -17.17
C MET A 79 38.86 1.00 -17.17
N GLU A 80 39.76 1.14 -16.19
CA GLU A 80 40.59 0.03 -15.71
C GLU A 80 39.80 -0.79 -14.67
N PRO A 81 40.03 -2.11 -14.58
CA PRO A 81 39.43 -2.93 -13.55
C PRO A 81 39.80 -2.41 -12.16
N SER A 82 38.87 -1.78 -11.46
CA SER A 82 39.08 -1.36 -10.09
C SER A 82 38.71 -2.49 -9.13
N LEU A 83 39.58 -2.76 -8.16
CA LEU A 83 39.34 -3.73 -7.10
C LEU A 83 38.19 -3.28 -6.18
N LEU A 84 37.97 -1.96 -6.05
CA LEU A 84 36.91 -1.40 -5.24
C LEU A 84 35.80 -0.83 -6.14
N GLN A 85 34.60 -1.30 -5.88
CA GLN A 85 33.41 -0.91 -6.61
C GLN A 85 32.33 -0.46 -5.65
N PHE A 86 31.44 0.45 -6.13
CA PHE A 86 30.34 1.00 -5.36
C PHE A 86 29.03 0.75 -6.06
N TYR A 87 28.00 0.46 -5.27
CA TYR A 87 26.63 0.31 -5.75
C TYR A 87 25.89 1.63 -5.61
N VAL A 88 25.23 2.04 -6.68
CA VAL A 88 24.46 3.29 -6.74
C VAL A 88 23.08 2.99 -7.28
N SER A 89 22.07 3.65 -6.74
CA SER A 89 20.70 3.56 -7.21
C SER A 89 20.60 3.82 -8.70
N ARG A 90 20.02 2.87 -9.42
CA ARG A 90 19.68 3.04 -10.84
C ARG A 90 18.71 4.21 -11.05
N GLN A 91 17.78 4.41 -10.10
CA GLN A 91 16.84 5.52 -10.13
C GLN A 91 17.57 6.87 -10.03
N TRP A 92 18.54 6.99 -9.10
CA TRP A 92 19.34 8.21 -9.01
C TRP A 92 20.19 8.44 -10.27
N LEU A 93 20.82 7.40 -10.80
CA LEU A 93 21.57 7.50 -12.06
C LEU A 93 20.69 7.92 -13.25
N ASN A 94 19.44 7.50 -13.29
CA ASN A 94 18.49 7.96 -14.30
C ASN A 94 18.18 9.46 -14.12
N LYS A 95 18.04 9.93 -12.86
CA LYS A 95 17.94 11.38 -12.59
C LYS A 95 19.20 12.11 -13.06
N PHE A 96 20.38 11.60 -12.74
CA PHE A 96 21.65 12.17 -13.22
C PHE A 96 21.70 12.26 -14.75
N LYS A 97 21.26 11.24 -15.47
CA LYS A 97 21.23 11.22 -16.93
C LYS A 97 20.23 12.19 -17.54
N THR A 98 19.16 12.52 -16.83
CA THR A 98 18.00 13.20 -17.42
C THR A 98 17.71 14.59 -16.84
N PHE A 99 18.02 14.88 -15.59
CA PHE A 99 17.72 16.16 -14.93
C PHE A 99 18.92 17.10 -14.95
N ALA A 100 18.67 18.40 -15.00
CA ALA A 100 19.71 19.41 -14.88
C ALA A 100 20.34 19.40 -13.47
N GLU A 101 19.54 19.13 -12.47
CA GLU A 101 19.92 19.05 -11.07
C GLU A 101 19.38 17.73 -10.48
N PRO A 102 20.16 16.64 -10.48
CA PRO A 102 19.70 15.34 -10.00
C PRO A 102 19.51 15.28 -8.47
N GLY A 103 20.06 16.28 -7.76
CA GLY A 103 20.12 16.28 -6.30
C GLY A 103 21.23 15.35 -5.76
N PRO A 104 21.35 15.24 -4.43
CA PRO A 104 22.34 14.38 -3.81
C PRO A 104 22.08 12.91 -4.16
N ILE A 105 23.16 12.12 -4.15
CA ILE A 105 23.06 10.67 -4.35
C ILE A 105 22.14 10.09 -3.27
N SER A 106 21.22 9.24 -3.66
CA SER A 106 20.32 8.54 -2.73
C SER A 106 20.25 7.06 -3.09
N ASN A 107 20.61 6.22 -2.15
CA ASN A 107 20.57 4.76 -2.23
C ASN A 107 19.43 4.16 -1.39
N ASN A 108 18.49 5.00 -0.95
CA ASN A 108 17.38 4.59 -0.08
C ASN A 108 16.33 3.73 -0.79
N ASP A 109 16.29 3.74 -2.12
CA ASP A 109 15.38 2.91 -2.90
C ASP A 109 15.71 1.42 -2.86
N PHE A 110 16.96 1.04 -2.58
CA PHE A 110 17.38 -0.35 -2.44
C PHE A 110 17.88 -0.72 -1.04
N LEU A 111 18.10 0.25 -0.17
CA LEU A 111 18.52 0.03 1.22
C LEU A 111 17.35 0.22 2.20
N CYS A 112 17.41 -0.50 3.31
CA CYS A 112 16.59 -0.24 4.48
C CYS A 112 17.30 0.75 5.43
N MET A 113 16.59 1.19 6.46
CA MET A 113 17.15 2.06 7.50
C MET A 113 18.35 1.47 8.27
N HIS A 114 18.54 0.14 8.19
CA HIS A 114 19.67 -0.57 8.80
C HIS A 114 20.90 -0.67 7.87
N GLY A 115 20.82 -0.10 6.66
CA GLY A 115 21.91 -0.09 5.69
C GLY A 115 22.08 -1.36 4.83
N GLY A 116 21.23 -2.36 5.02
CA GLY A 116 21.19 -3.57 4.19
C GLY A 116 20.07 -3.57 3.15
N VAL A 117 20.05 -4.54 2.27
CA VAL A 117 18.99 -4.77 1.29
C VAL A 117 17.81 -5.45 1.99
N PRO A 118 16.59 -4.92 1.92
CA PRO A 118 15.41 -5.61 2.47
C PRO A 118 15.17 -6.94 1.75
N PRO A 119 14.73 -8.01 2.43
CA PRO A 119 14.53 -9.33 1.84
C PRO A 119 13.68 -9.34 0.57
N HIS A 120 12.60 -8.55 0.55
CA HIS A 120 11.70 -8.45 -0.59
C HIS A 120 12.33 -7.81 -1.85
N LYS A 121 13.49 -7.13 -1.71
CA LYS A 121 14.24 -6.54 -2.83
C LYS A 121 15.43 -7.39 -3.26
N ALA A 122 15.83 -8.36 -2.47
CA ALA A 122 17.05 -9.13 -2.70
C ALA A 122 17.06 -9.85 -4.06
N ASN A 123 15.93 -10.42 -4.48
CA ASN A 123 15.83 -11.22 -5.71
C ASN A 123 15.93 -10.39 -7.01
N PHE A 124 15.72 -9.07 -6.93
CA PHE A 124 15.78 -8.16 -8.09
C PHE A 124 16.71 -6.96 -7.83
N ILE A 125 17.67 -7.13 -6.92
CA ILE A 125 18.61 -6.06 -6.55
C ILE A 125 19.41 -5.56 -7.75
N GLU A 126 19.75 -6.41 -8.69
CA GLU A 126 20.48 -6.07 -9.91
C GLU A 126 19.73 -5.08 -10.80
N ASP A 127 18.39 -5.09 -10.74
CA ASP A 127 17.54 -4.12 -11.44
C ASP A 127 17.52 -2.75 -10.76
N LEU A 128 17.79 -2.70 -9.46
CA LEU A 128 17.74 -1.49 -8.65
C LEU A 128 19.09 -0.75 -8.59
N VAL A 129 20.19 -1.45 -8.78
CA VAL A 129 21.52 -0.88 -8.61
C VAL A 129 22.34 -0.89 -9.90
N VAL A 130 23.35 -0.04 -9.93
CA VAL A 130 24.43 -0.06 -10.92
C VAL A 130 25.74 -0.05 -10.18
N MET A 131 26.64 -0.91 -10.58
CA MET A 131 27.97 -1.00 -10.01
C MET A 131 28.90 -0.02 -10.74
N LEU A 132 29.55 0.84 -9.97
CA LEU A 132 30.49 1.85 -10.47
C LEU A 132 31.88 1.64 -9.86
N PRO A 133 32.95 1.84 -10.65
CA PRO A 133 34.32 1.88 -10.12
C PRO A 133 34.49 3.04 -9.13
N GLN A 134 35.43 2.90 -8.22
CA GLN A 134 35.72 3.89 -7.19
C GLN A 134 35.91 5.31 -7.75
N ASN A 135 36.71 5.46 -8.79
CA ASN A 135 37.00 6.77 -9.40
C ASN A 135 35.75 7.49 -9.89
N ILE A 136 34.76 6.75 -10.42
CA ILE A 136 33.48 7.32 -10.84
C ILE A 136 32.63 7.70 -9.63
N TRP A 137 32.56 6.81 -8.62
CA TRP A 137 31.88 7.10 -7.38
C TRP A 137 32.44 8.36 -6.73
N ASP A 138 33.76 8.49 -6.58
CA ASP A 138 34.41 9.63 -5.96
C ASP A 138 34.11 10.93 -6.68
N ASN A 139 34.08 10.91 -8.02
CA ASN A 139 33.71 12.06 -8.83
C ASN A 139 32.25 12.48 -8.62
N LEU A 140 31.32 11.51 -8.64
CA LEU A 140 29.89 11.79 -8.41
C LEU A 140 29.64 12.27 -6.99
N TYR A 141 30.24 11.58 -5.99
CA TYR A 141 30.09 11.92 -4.59
C TYR A 141 30.65 13.30 -4.23
N SER A 142 31.84 13.64 -4.78
CA SER A 142 32.45 14.95 -4.55
C SER A 142 31.58 16.10 -5.08
N ARG A 143 30.82 15.85 -6.15
CA ARG A 143 29.99 16.89 -6.77
C ARG A 143 28.58 16.96 -6.19
N TYR A 144 27.94 15.84 -5.95
CA TYR A 144 26.53 15.77 -5.56
C TYR A 144 26.32 15.46 -4.07
N GLY A 145 27.31 14.88 -3.40
CA GLY A 145 27.17 14.43 -2.03
C GLY A 145 26.10 13.33 -1.86
N GLY A 146 25.58 13.19 -0.66
CA GLY A 146 24.52 12.22 -0.35
C GLY A 146 25.05 10.83 0.02
N GLY A 147 24.42 9.77 -0.43
CA GLY A 147 24.81 8.41 -0.09
C GLY A 147 23.67 7.57 0.48
N PRO A 148 23.94 6.58 1.32
CA PRO A 148 25.27 6.16 1.83
C PRO A 148 26.15 5.52 0.75
N ALA A 149 27.49 5.52 1.00
CA ALA A 149 28.44 4.77 0.18
C ALA A 149 28.28 3.26 0.42
N VAL A 150 28.05 2.51 -0.63
CA VAL A 150 27.78 1.06 -0.55
C VAL A 150 28.77 0.32 -1.45
N ASN A 151 29.71 -0.40 -0.86
CA ASN A 151 30.67 -1.22 -1.59
C ASN A 151 30.42 -2.73 -1.44
N HIS A 152 29.43 -3.10 -0.64
CA HIS A 152 29.00 -4.48 -0.42
C HIS A 152 27.50 -4.56 -0.23
N LEU A 153 26.84 -5.49 -0.93
CA LEU A 153 25.42 -5.76 -0.78
C LEU A 153 25.21 -6.99 0.10
N TYR A 154 24.34 -6.86 1.09
CA TYR A 154 23.91 -7.96 1.95
C TYR A 154 22.43 -7.83 2.29
N VAL A 155 21.78 -8.96 2.43
CA VAL A 155 20.38 -8.97 2.90
C VAL A 155 20.33 -8.58 4.37
N CYS A 156 19.47 -7.63 4.70
CA CYS A 156 19.36 -7.14 6.06
C CYS A 156 18.71 -8.19 6.96
N HIS A 157 19.49 -8.73 7.90
CA HIS A 157 19.02 -9.76 8.83
C HIS A 157 17.92 -9.23 9.77
N THR A 158 18.00 -7.97 10.20
CA THR A 158 16.95 -7.34 11.04
C THR A 158 15.63 -7.27 10.31
N CYS A 159 15.63 -6.81 9.05
CA CYS A 159 14.43 -6.82 8.22
C CYS A 159 13.91 -8.23 7.93
N GLN A 160 14.80 -9.21 7.81
CA GLN A 160 14.42 -10.61 7.61
C GLN A 160 13.67 -11.17 8.82
N ILE A 161 14.22 -10.99 10.03
CA ILE A 161 13.57 -11.43 11.27
C ILE A 161 12.20 -10.77 11.44
N GLU A 162 12.10 -9.47 11.17
CA GLU A 162 10.84 -8.75 11.29
C GLU A 162 9.81 -9.23 10.26
N SER A 163 10.23 -9.49 9.03
CA SER A 163 9.35 -10.06 7.99
C SER A 163 8.84 -11.44 8.40
N GLU A 164 9.72 -12.34 8.86
CA GLU A 164 9.34 -13.69 9.33
C GLU A 164 8.39 -13.61 10.53
N ARG A 165 8.61 -12.67 11.45
CA ARG A 165 7.73 -12.43 12.60
C ARG A 165 6.33 -11.99 12.18
N ILE A 166 6.25 -11.06 11.22
CA ILE A 166 4.98 -10.56 10.68
C ILE A 166 4.25 -11.69 9.94
N GLU A 167 4.94 -12.46 9.11
CA GLU A 167 4.35 -13.61 8.40
C GLU A 167 3.81 -14.67 9.36
N LYS A 168 4.56 -15.02 10.39
CA LYS A 168 4.12 -15.95 11.43
C LYS A 168 2.89 -15.42 12.17
N ARG A 169 2.88 -14.13 12.49
CA ARG A 169 1.73 -13.48 13.14
C ARG A 169 0.49 -13.56 12.26
N ARG A 170 0.60 -13.18 10.97
CA ARG A 170 -0.50 -13.26 9.99
C ARG A 170 -1.08 -14.67 9.89
N LYS A 171 -0.20 -15.65 9.76
CA LYS A 171 -0.59 -17.05 9.67
C LYS A 171 -1.34 -17.50 10.93
N ASN A 172 -0.81 -17.22 12.12
CA ASN A 172 -1.42 -17.59 13.38
C ASN A 172 -2.80 -16.93 13.59
N GLU A 173 -2.91 -15.64 13.28
CA GLU A 173 -4.17 -14.91 13.39
C GLU A 173 -5.23 -15.46 12.42
N LEU A 174 -4.86 -15.75 11.18
CA LEU A 174 -5.76 -16.29 10.18
C LEU A 174 -6.22 -17.71 10.54
N GLU A 175 -5.30 -18.59 10.95
CA GLU A 175 -5.61 -19.97 11.36
C GLU A 175 -6.55 -19.99 12.57
N MET A 176 -6.29 -19.13 13.57
CA MET A 176 -7.14 -19.03 14.75
C MET A 176 -8.54 -18.55 14.37
N PHE A 177 -8.64 -17.49 13.56
CA PHE A 177 -9.93 -16.97 13.09
C PHE A 177 -10.72 -18.02 12.33
N ILE A 178 -10.10 -18.76 11.40
CA ILE A 178 -10.77 -19.83 10.63
C ILE A 178 -11.31 -20.89 11.56
N ARG A 179 -10.53 -21.30 12.56
CA ARG A 179 -10.94 -22.31 13.56
C ARG A 179 -12.15 -21.84 14.37
N LEU A 180 -12.10 -20.60 14.90
CA LEU A 180 -13.18 -20.05 15.70
C LEU A 180 -14.45 -19.82 14.89
N ASN A 181 -14.32 -19.32 13.66
CA ASN A 181 -15.44 -19.07 12.78
C ASN A 181 -16.11 -20.40 12.34
N ARG A 182 -15.34 -21.47 12.12
CA ARG A 182 -15.90 -22.79 11.83
C ARG A 182 -16.69 -23.31 13.00
N ALA A 183 -16.15 -23.25 14.23
CA ALA A 183 -16.87 -23.67 15.44
C ALA A 183 -18.18 -22.90 15.60
N PHE A 184 -18.17 -21.58 15.33
CA PHE A 184 -19.36 -20.74 15.39
C PHE A 184 -20.42 -21.12 14.35
N GLN A 185 -20.02 -21.51 13.13
CA GLN A 185 -20.94 -21.95 12.08
C GLN A 185 -21.55 -23.34 12.35
N GLU A 186 -20.85 -24.19 13.11
CA GLU A 186 -21.31 -25.53 13.50
C GLU A 186 -22.27 -25.48 14.72
N GLU A 187 -22.37 -24.33 15.38
CA GLU A 187 -23.29 -24.16 16.53
C GLU A 187 -24.73 -23.96 16.06
N GLU A 188 -25.62 -24.88 16.38
CA GLU A 188 -27.01 -24.87 15.89
C GLU A 188 -27.84 -23.68 16.41
N SER A 189 -27.50 -23.13 17.60
CA SER A 189 -28.26 -22.04 18.23
C SER A 189 -27.38 -21.17 19.12
N PRO A 190 -26.58 -20.29 18.54
CA PRO A 190 -25.75 -19.39 19.33
C PRO A 190 -26.62 -18.48 20.20
N SER A 191 -26.31 -18.42 21.49
CA SER A 191 -27.07 -17.64 22.47
C SER A 191 -26.76 -16.14 22.43
N THR A 192 -25.60 -15.76 21.89
CA THR A 192 -25.11 -14.39 21.79
C THR A 192 -24.25 -14.19 20.55
N PHE A 193 -24.35 -13.02 19.97
CA PHE A 193 -23.52 -12.58 18.83
C PHE A 193 -22.83 -11.28 19.21
N TYR A 194 -21.60 -11.12 18.74
CA TYR A 194 -20.84 -9.88 18.85
C TYR A 194 -20.79 -9.21 17.48
N CYS A 195 -20.91 -7.88 17.48
CA CYS A 195 -20.83 -7.10 16.24
C CYS A 195 -19.45 -6.48 16.07
N ILE A 196 -18.94 -6.54 14.86
CA ILE A 196 -17.70 -5.90 14.48
C ILE A 196 -17.90 -5.02 13.24
N SER A 197 -17.27 -3.86 13.21
CA SER A 197 -17.27 -2.97 12.04
C SER A 197 -16.66 -3.68 10.83
N MET A 198 -17.39 -3.76 9.73
CA MET A 198 -16.88 -4.35 8.49
C MET A 198 -15.75 -3.53 7.89
N GLN A 199 -15.69 -2.22 8.15
CA GLN A 199 -14.55 -1.41 7.76
C GLN A 199 -13.28 -1.91 8.45
N TRP A 200 -13.26 -2.00 9.78
CA TRP A 200 -12.12 -2.50 10.54
C TRP A 200 -11.77 -3.96 10.17
N PHE A 201 -12.80 -4.79 9.99
CA PHE A 201 -12.61 -6.19 9.64
C PHE A 201 -11.93 -6.37 8.27
N ARG A 202 -12.25 -5.53 7.27
CA ARG A 202 -11.58 -5.54 5.96
C ARG A 202 -10.11 -5.13 6.07
N GLU A 203 -9.79 -4.17 6.94
CA GLU A 203 -8.39 -3.77 7.20
C GLU A 203 -7.62 -4.95 7.83
N TRP A 204 -8.21 -5.62 8.83
CA TRP A 204 -7.63 -6.81 9.41
C TRP A 204 -7.48 -7.96 8.39
N GLU A 205 -8.50 -8.21 7.58
CA GLU A 205 -8.45 -9.21 6.51
C GLU A 205 -7.36 -8.89 5.48
N GLY A 206 -7.20 -7.62 5.11
CA GLY A 206 -6.12 -7.14 4.24
C GLY A 206 -4.75 -7.46 4.83
N PHE A 207 -4.55 -7.21 6.12
CA PHE A 207 -3.31 -7.53 6.82
C PHE A 207 -3.03 -9.03 6.86
N VAL A 208 -3.97 -9.86 7.33
CA VAL A 208 -3.71 -11.32 7.47
C VAL A 208 -3.57 -12.04 6.14
N LYS A 209 -4.17 -11.51 5.06
CA LYS A 209 -4.00 -12.00 3.68
C LYS A 209 -2.79 -11.38 2.95
N ALA A 210 -1.94 -10.65 3.65
CA ALA A 210 -0.74 -9.99 3.12
C ALA A 210 -1.01 -9.02 1.95
N LYS A 211 -2.21 -8.43 1.88
CA LYS A 211 -2.53 -7.33 0.96
C LYS A 211 -2.01 -6.01 1.48
N ASP A 212 -2.10 -5.80 2.79
CA ASP A 212 -1.61 -4.62 3.50
C ASP A 212 -0.38 -4.98 4.33
N SER A 213 0.59 -4.09 4.41
CA SER A 213 1.85 -4.29 5.13
C SER A 213 1.66 -4.22 6.64
N ASP A 214 0.85 -3.29 7.10
CA ASP A 214 0.69 -2.97 8.52
C ASP A 214 -0.60 -3.57 9.10
N PRO A 215 -0.58 -3.99 10.38
CA PRO A 215 -1.78 -4.42 11.07
C PRO A 215 -2.74 -3.23 11.28
N PRO A 216 -4.06 -3.47 11.33
CA PRO A 216 -5.01 -2.42 11.67
C PRO A 216 -4.77 -1.88 13.09
N GLY A 217 -5.27 -0.68 13.33
CA GLY A 217 -5.34 -0.12 14.68
C GLY A 217 -6.31 -0.88 15.59
N PRO A 218 -6.61 -0.33 16.79
CA PRO A 218 -7.61 -0.89 17.70
C PRO A 218 -8.97 -1.06 17.02
N ILE A 219 -9.76 -2.06 17.46
CA ILE A 219 -11.10 -2.27 16.92
C ILE A 219 -11.92 -0.98 17.07
N ASP A 220 -12.46 -0.49 15.97
CA ASP A 220 -13.30 0.72 15.94
C ASP A 220 -14.74 0.38 15.58
N ASN A 221 -15.56 0.18 16.61
CA ASN A 221 -16.99 -0.01 16.49
C ASN A 221 -17.77 1.29 16.73
N ALA A 222 -17.12 2.44 16.92
CA ALA A 222 -17.80 3.71 17.23
C ALA A 222 -18.79 4.11 16.11
N LYS A 223 -18.43 3.85 14.84
CA LYS A 223 -19.28 4.18 13.68
C LYS A 223 -20.54 3.31 13.58
N ILE A 224 -20.53 2.12 14.13
CA ILE A 224 -21.65 1.17 14.10
C ILE A 224 -22.45 1.15 15.41
N ALA A 225 -21.99 1.85 16.43
CA ALA A 225 -22.60 1.91 17.77
C ALA A 225 -23.46 3.16 17.95
N VAL A 226 -24.55 3.01 18.73
CA VAL A 226 -25.29 4.12 19.37
C VAL A 226 -25.44 3.79 20.86
N THR A 227 -25.37 4.82 21.70
CA THR A 227 -25.56 4.63 23.15
C THR A 227 -27.04 4.67 23.50
N LYS A 228 -27.55 3.59 24.10
CA LYS A 228 -28.91 3.54 24.67
C LYS A 228 -28.82 3.05 26.12
N CYS A 229 -29.36 3.81 27.03
CA CYS A 229 -29.38 3.50 28.48
C CYS A 229 -27.97 3.15 29.03
N GLY A 230 -26.94 3.87 28.57
CA GLY A 230 -25.55 3.65 28.99
C GLY A 230 -24.82 2.48 28.30
N ASN A 231 -25.50 1.68 27.47
CA ASN A 231 -24.91 0.55 26.75
C ASN A 231 -24.73 0.88 25.25
N ALA A 232 -23.68 0.32 24.65
CA ALA A 232 -23.47 0.38 23.20
C ALA A 232 -24.41 -0.64 22.52
N VAL A 233 -25.19 -0.16 21.57
CA VAL A 233 -26.15 -0.97 20.78
C VAL A 233 -25.84 -0.76 19.30
N LEU A 234 -26.11 -1.78 18.49
CA LEU A 234 -25.91 -1.70 17.04
C LEU A 234 -26.83 -0.62 16.44
N LYS A 235 -26.25 0.28 15.67
CA LYS A 235 -26.97 1.29 14.88
C LYS A 235 -27.69 0.60 13.73
N GLN A 236 -28.97 0.94 13.50
CA GLN A 236 -29.75 0.38 12.40
C GLN A 236 -29.11 0.70 11.05
N GLY A 237 -28.94 -0.32 10.20
CA GLY A 237 -28.37 -0.19 8.86
C GLY A 237 -26.84 0.01 8.85
N ALA A 238 -26.15 -0.21 9.97
CA ALA A 238 -24.70 -0.13 10.05
C ALA A 238 -24.04 -1.32 9.31
N ASP A 239 -22.90 -1.06 8.64
CA ASP A 239 -22.08 -2.09 7.97
C ASP A 239 -21.29 -2.87 9.02
N SER A 240 -21.92 -3.93 9.55
CA SER A 240 -21.39 -4.76 10.62
C SER A 240 -21.46 -6.26 10.31
N GLY A 241 -20.46 -6.99 10.74
CA GLY A 241 -20.45 -8.45 10.75
C GLY A 241 -20.81 -9.02 12.13
N GLN A 242 -21.33 -10.25 12.15
CA GLN A 242 -21.58 -11.01 13.37
C GLN A 242 -20.48 -12.03 13.57
N ILE A 243 -19.93 -12.10 14.77
CA ILE A 243 -18.88 -13.02 15.17
C ILE A 243 -19.23 -13.64 16.52
N SER A 244 -18.59 -14.76 16.85
CA SER A 244 -18.74 -15.39 18.18
C SER A 244 -18.06 -14.56 19.28
N GLU A 245 -18.40 -14.86 20.53
CA GLU A 245 -17.73 -14.29 21.70
C GLU A 245 -16.23 -14.62 21.70
N GLU A 246 -15.87 -15.85 21.37
CA GLU A 246 -14.48 -16.30 21.31
C GLU A 246 -13.69 -15.53 20.23
N THR A 247 -14.31 -15.28 19.08
CA THR A 247 -13.69 -14.49 18.01
C THR A 247 -13.51 -13.03 18.43
N TRP A 248 -14.52 -12.45 19.11
CA TRP A 248 -14.41 -11.10 19.67
C TRP A 248 -13.26 -11.01 20.68
N ASN A 249 -13.24 -11.91 21.66
CA ASN A 249 -12.22 -11.96 22.70
C ASN A 249 -10.82 -12.16 22.11
N PHE A 250 -10.69 -13.01 21.11
CA PHE A 250 -9.44 -13.22 20.38
C PHE A 250 -8.96 -11.93 19.71
N LEU A 251 -9.78 -11.27 18.91
CA LEU A 251 -9.39 -10.04 18.20
C LEU A 251 -9.14 -8.88 19.18
N GLN A 252 -9.98 -8.75 20.23
CA GLN A 252 -9.81 -7.71 21.24
C GLN A 252 -8.54 -7.90 22.06
N SER A 253 -8.14 -9.14 22.35
CA SER A 253 -6.89 -9.43 23.08
C SER A 253 -5.64 -8.98 22.32
N ILE A 254 -5.69 -8.95 20.99
CA ILE A 254 -4.56 -8.56 20.13
C ILE A 254 -4.58 -7.06 19.85
N TYR A 255 -5.75 -6.50 19.53
CA TYR A 255 -5.89 -5.13 19.00
C TYR A 255 -6.47 -4.14 20.00
N GLY A 256 -7.18 -4.62 21.02
CA GLY A 256 -7.94 -3.75 21.92
C GLY A 256 -9.08 -3.03 21.20
N GLY A 257 -9.56 -1.93 21.79
CA GLY A 257 -10.59 -1.08 21.18
C GLY A 257 -12.02 -1.49 21.52
N GLY A 258 -12.99 -1.06 20.72
CA GLY A 258 -14.41 -1.25 20.94
C GLY A 258 -15.24 -0.09 20.39
N PRO A 259 -16.43 0.19 20.89
CA PRO A 259 -17.10 -0.50 22.00
C PRO A 259 -17.58 -1.91 21.65
N GLU A 260 -17.76 -2.73 22.69
CA GLU A 260 -18.38 -4.05 22.58
C GLU A 260 -19.88 -3.90 22.31
N ILE A 261 -20.37 -4.63 21.31
CA ILE A 261 -21.79 -4.61 20.92
C ILE A 261 -22.29 -6.06 20.88
N ILE A 262 -23.19 -6.38 21.80
CA ILE A 262 -23.74 -7.72 21.97
C ILE A 262 -25.17 -7.75 21.44
N LEU A 263 -25.48 -8.74 20.58
CA LEU A 263 -26.82 -9.07 20.14
C LEU A 263 -27.25 -10.38 20.77
N ARG A 264 -28.44 -10.39 21.36
CA ARG A 264 -29.09 -11.61 21.86
C ARG A 264 -30.26 -11.94 20.94
N PRO A 265 -30.41 -13.19 20.47
CA PRO A 265 -31.61 -13.58 19.75
C PRO A 265 -32.86 -13.27 20.60
N PRO A 266 -33.98 -12.84 19.97
CA PRO A 266 -35.24 -12.72 20.72
C PRO A 266 -35.60 -14.05 21.33
N VAL A 267 -35.84 -14.08 22.63
CA VAL A 267 -36.39 -15.28 23.30
C VAL A 267 -37.76 -15.52 22.66
N PRO A 268 -38.05 -16.71 22.10
CA PRO A 268 -39.38 -17.01 21.61
C PRO A 268 -40.37 -16.77 22.75
N PRO A 269 -41.56 -16.17 22.49
CA PRO A 269 -42.56 -16.02 23.54
C PRO A 269 -42.85 -17.38 24.11
N VAL A 270 -42.73 -17.51 25.43
CA VAL A 270 -43.18 -18.69 26.15
C VAL A 270 -44.69 -18.77 25.88
N GLU A 271 -45.11 -19.78 25.12
CA GLU A 271 -46.54 -20.04 24.98
C GLU A 271 -47.08 -20.24 26.40
N PRO A 272 -48.09 -19.49 26.84
CA PRO A 272 -48.69 -19.67 28.14
C PRO A 272 -49.25 -21.10 28.14
N ASP A 273 -48.87 -21.84 29.18
CA ASP A 273 -49.27 -23.26 29.40
C ASP A 273 -50.79 -23.31 29.42
N ILE A 274 -51.41 -23.68 28.27
CA ILE A 274 -52.87 -23.74 28.08
C ILE A 274 -53.51 -24.76 29.05
N LEU A 275 -52.72 -25.70 29.59
CA LEU A 275 -53.15 -26.69 30.55
C LEU A 275 -53.57 -26.13 31.91
N GLN A 276 -53.04 -24.96 32.33
CA GLN A 276 -53.47 -24.34 33.61
C GLN A 276 -54.78 -23.57 33.50
N THR A 277 -55.23 -23.22 32.28
CA THR A 277 -56.47 -22.48 32.07
C THR A 277 -57.69 -23.42 32.02
N GLU A 278 -57.55 -24.66 31.57
CA GLU A 278 -58.64 -25.63 31.53
C GLU A 278 -58.98 -26.18 32.93
N GLU A 279 -57.99 -26.48 33.79
CA GLU A 279 -58.25 -26.89 35.17
C GLU A 279 -58.96 -25.80 36.02
N LYS A 280 -58.73 -24.53 35.72
CA LYS A 280 -59.35 -23.42 36.44
C LYS A 280 -60.81 -23.20 36.03
N ILE A 281 -61.18 -23.54 34.79
CA ILE A 281 -62.55 -23.44 34.25
C ILE A 281 -63.41 -24.62 34.77
N GLU A 282 -62.89 -25.81 34.89
CA GLU A 282 -63.63 -26.96 35.44
C GLU A 282 -63.93 -26.81 36.93
N LEU A 283 -63.06 -26.15 37.72
CA LEU A 283 -63.36 -25.88 39.14
C LEU A 283 -64.42 -24.83 39.39
N GLU A 284 -64.66 -23.91 38.46
CA GLU A 284 -65.73 -22.87 38.59
C GLU A 284 -67.09 -23.39 38.15
N THR A 285 -67.20 -24.46 37.31
CA THR A 285 -68.46 -25.01 36.82
C THR A 285 -69.05 -26.11 37.74
N HIS A 286 -68.27 -26.68 38.71
CA HIS A 286 -68.75 -27.64 39.68
C HIS A 286 -69.17 -27.03 41.03
N GLY A 287 -69.20 -25.71 41.17
CA GLY A 287 -69.54 -24.95 42.36
C GLY A 287 -70.93 -24.26 42.32
N LEU A 288 -71.85 -24.66 41.37
CA LEU A 288 -73.26 -24.21 41.36
C LEU A 288 -74.21 -25.33 41.62
#